data_d14bb1e9dce8fe73c83f2bd17fa8a46f
#
_entry.id   d14bb1e9dce8fe73c83f2bd17fa8a46f
#
_cell.length_a   1.000
_cell.length_b   1.000
_cell.length_c   1.000
_cell.angle_alpha   90.00
_cell.angle_beta   90.00
_cell.angle_gamma   90.00
#
_symmetry.space_group_name_H-M   'P 1'
#
loop_
_entity.id
_entity.type
_entity.pdbx_description
1 polymer ?
#
loop_
_entity_poly.entity_id
_entity_poly.type
_entity_poly.pdbx_seq_one_letter_code
_entity_poly.pdbx_strand_id
1 'polypeptide(L)'
;YTISNLQQNLSLGFVFICIVAVLFLGDVKSPFIIGLSMVVSIVISFLFFYLCKMSLNIISLSGLILALGMMIDSSIIVTENISQYREKGYSLRRACVAGTSEVVTPMLSSSFTTIAVFVPLVFMSGIAGAIFYDQAFAVTVGLMVSYFTGIMLLPVLYMLVYRTGIKGGPKWLRLKINNPLKEHTLDRFYDKGVDWVFSHKTLSVSFCAISFPLCIFFFYFIDKERMPDIDENELITRIEWNENIHVDENQRRVDELFRELQGASVEQTASIGLQDYILNREQELSSSEAELYFKTETSKEIAPLQEQIYQKLKERYPLAVISFSPPETVFEKLFVTGEADIVAELYARNKDRAPGPGTLRGLEQTFGQKTGMPPTGIAFENQLNLSINQEKLLLYQISYNELYRVLRTAFKENSVAMLHSYQQYLPISIAGDEKTVNQVLQETLIQTQPDSKTGEVNFIPLRELIKVTPAEDLKSITAGRNGEYIPYKFYGVENAEKLMTQVKETSSETGDWDIAFSGSFFSNQKMLDELVVILFISLLLMYFILAAQFESFMQPLLVLMEIPIDVAFALVLLWVCGHTLNLMSAIGLIVTCGIVINDSILKLDAINE
;
A
#
# COMPACT_ATOMS: atom_id res chain seq x y z
N TYR A 1 11.32 13.00 9.75
CA TYR A 1 11.11 13.59 8.43
C TYR A 1 9.62 13.63 8.07
N THR A 2 8.89 12.53 8.07
CA THR A 2 7.49 12.42 7.65
C THR A 2 6.51 13.25 8.50
N ILE A 3 6.65 13.22 9.85
CA ILE A 3 5.82 14.06 10.74
C ILE A 3 6.08 15.55 10.50
N SER A 4 7.32 15.94 10.23
CA SER A 4 7.68 17.33 9.91
C SER A 4 7.01 17.79 8.61
N ASN A 5 7.00 16.95 7.57
CA ASN A 5 6.34 17.24 6.30
C ASN A 5 4.81 17.38 6.48
N LEU A 6 4.20 16.51 7.29
CA LEU A 6 2.77 16.61 7.59
C LEU A 6 2.41 17.88 8.37
N GLN A 7 3.24 18.28 9.35
CA GLN A 7 3.07 19.55 10.06
C GLN A 7 3.21 20.75 9.12
N GLN A 8 4.15 20.68 8.19
CA GLN A 8 4.33 21.71 7.16
C GLN A 8 3.10 21.79 6.25
N ASN A 9 2.58 20.66 5.78
CA ASN A 9 1.38 20.60 4.94
C ASN A 9 0.13 21.12 5.69
N LEU A 10 -0.03 20.75 6.96
CA LEU A 10 -1.09 21.27 7.81
C LEU A 10 -1.03 22.80 7.94
N SER A 11 0.17 23.32 8.20
CA SER A 11 0.39 24.77 8.33
C SER A 11 0.17 25.51 7.02
N LEU A 12 0.65 24.95 5.90
CA LEU A 12 0.49 25.52 4.57
C LEU A 12 -0.97 25.51 4.13
N GLY A 13 -1.69 24.41 4.37
CA GLY A 13 -3.12 24.30 4.13
C GLY A 13 -3.92 25.32 4.94
N PHE A 14 -3.62 25.48 6.23
CA PHE A 14 -4.25 26.48 7.08
C PHE A 14 -4.03 27.92 6.57
N VAL A 15 -2.81 28.27 6.17
CA VAL A 15 -2.49 29.60 5.60
C VAL A 15 -3.25 29.82 4.30
N PHE A 16 -3.27 28.80 3.41
CA PHE A 16 -4.00 28.89 2.14
C PHE A 16 -5.50 29.10 2.36
N ILE A 17 -6.11 28.36 3.28
CA ILE A 17 -7.50 28.50 3.68
C ILE A 17 -7.79 29.93 4.18
N CYS A 18 -6.94 30.48 5.04
CA CYS A 18 -7.10 31.86 5.53
C CYS A 18 -7.02 32.89 4.40
N ILE A 19 -6.12 32.72 3.42
CA ILE A 19 -6.00 33.60 2.25
C ILE A 19 -7.28 33.56 1.42
N VAL A 20 -7.77 32.35 1.12
CA VAL A 20 -9.01 32.16 0.34
C VAL A 20 -10.19 32.79 1.06
N ALA A 21 -10.33 32.57 2.37
CA ALA A 21 -11.40 33.19 3.18
C ALA A 21 -11.35 34.73 3.15
N VAL A 22 -10.16 35.34 3.21
CA VAL A 22 -9.98 36.80 3.08
C VAL A 22 -10.45 37.28 1.71
N LEU A 23 -10.12 36.57 0.64
CA LEU A 23 -10.51 36.92 -0.73
C LEU A 23 -12.03 36.88 -0.93
N PHE A 24 -12.70 35.83 -0.40
CA PHE A 24 -14.13 35.65 -0.60
C PHE A 24 -14.99 36.52 0.33
N LEU A 25 -14.63 36.65 1.62
CA LEU A 25 -15.41 37.42 2.57
C LEU A 25 -15.16 38.94 2.46
N GLY A 26 -14.09 39.38 1.80
CA GLY A 26 -13.78 40.79 1.55
C GLY A 26 -13.44 41.59 2.80
N ASP A 27 -13.27 40.96 3.95
CA ASP A 27 -12.75 41.54 5.18
C ASP A 27 -11.68 40.64 5.81
N VAL A 28 -10.92 41.17 6.76
CA VAL A 28 -9.86 40.41 7.46
C VAL A 28 -10.33 39.92 8.83
N LYS A 29 -11.45 40.46 9.35
CA LYS A 29 -11.93 40.11 10.69
C LYS A 29 -12.57 38.74 10.72
N SER A 30 -13.46 38.48 9.75
CA SER A 30 -14.16 37.20 9.66
C SER A 30 -13.17 36.02 9.45
N PRO A 31 -12.23 36.07 8.49
CA PRO A 31 -11.18 35.03 8.37
C PRO A 31 -10.31 34.86 9.60
N PHE A 32 -10.00 35.93 10.33
CA PHE A 32 -9.28 35.84 11.58
C PHE A 32 -10.06 35.08 12.66
N ILE A 33 -11.39 35.35 12.79
CA ILE A 33 -12.26 34.64 13.73
C ILE A 33 -12.36 33.16 13.35
N ILE A 34 -12.55 32.88 12.06
CA ILE A 34 -12.60 31.51 11.51
C ILE A 34 -11.28 30.77 11.79
N GLY A 35 -10.14 31.36 11.46
CA GLY A 35 -8.84 30.78 11.71
C GLY A 35 -8.57 30.50 13.19
N LEU A 36 -8.95 31.42 14.07
CA LEU A 36 -8.82 31.22 15.52
C LEU A 36 -9.72 30.06 16.02
N SER A 37 -10.95 29.97 15.51
CA SER A 37 -11.86 28.87 15.88
C SER A 37 -11.34 27.52 15.41
N MET A 38 -10.72 27.46 14.23
CA MET A 38 -10.07 26.25 13.69
C MET A 38 -8.90 25.80 14.56
N VAL A 39 -8.02 26.71 14.97
CA VAL A 39 -6.90 26.39 15.87
C VAL A 39 -7.41 25.80 17.18
N VAL A 40 -8.45 26.39 17.78
CA VAL A 40 -9.08 25.86 19.00
C VAL A 40 -9.68 24.47 18.75
N SER A 41 -10.34 24.26 17.60
CA SER A 41 -10.91 22.96 17.24
C SER A 41 -9.83 21.88 17.13
N ILE A 42 -8.68 22.19 16.51
CA ILE A 42 -7.56 21.25 16.40
C ILE A 42 -7.02 20.89 17.79
N VAL A 43 -6.81 21.87 18.66
CA VAL A 43 -6.30 21.64 20.02
C VAL A 43 -7.28 20.76 20.82
N ILE A 44 -8.58 21.01 20.71
CA ILE A 44 -9.60 20.17 21.35
C ILE A 44 -9.61 18.76 20.75
N SER A 45 -9.43 18.62 19.43
CA SER A 45 -9.33 17.31 18.76
C SER A 45 -8.15 16.49 19.29
N PHE A 46 -6.99 17.11 19.51
CA PHE A 46 -5.84 16.45 20.16
C PHE A 46 -6.13 16.01 21.60
N LEU A 47 -6.93 16.79 22.34
CA LEU A 47 -7.38 16.38 23.68
C LEU A 47 -8.24 15.12 23.60
N PHE A 48 -9.16 15.02 22.63
CA PHE A 48 -9.95 13.81 22.41
C PHE A 48 -9.09 12.62 21.99
N PHE A 49 -8.09 12.82 21.14
CA PHE A 49 -7.13 11.76 20.78
C PHE A 49 -6.43 11.21 22.02
N TYR A 50 -5.97 12.10 22.90
CA TYR A 50 -5.35 11.70 24.15
C TYR A 50 -6.31 10.91 25.08
N LEU A 51 -7.55 11.39 25.24
CA LEU A 51 -8.57 10.74 26.07
C LEU A 51 -8.96 9.35 25.54
N CYS A 52 -9.04 9.19 24.22
CA CYS A 52 -9.36 7.93 23.54
C CYS A 52 -8.14 7.04 23.31
N LYS A 53 -6.96 7.44 23.81
CA LYS A 53 -5.68 6.72 23.65
C LYS A 53 -5.29 6.46 22.18
N MET A 54 -5.71 7.34 21.28
CA MET A 54 -5.29 7.30 19.89
C MET A 54 -3.84 7.79 19.74
N SER A 55 -3.07 7.08 18.92
CA SER A 55 -1.72 7.50 18.58
C SER A 55 -1.74 8.64 17.55
N LEU A 56 -0.81 9.59 17.72
CA LEU A 56 -0.52 10.59 16.68
C LEU A 56 0.41 9.95 15.65
N ASN A 57 -0.16 9.43 14.60
CA ASN A 57 0.55 8.81 13.49
C ASN A 57 0.22 9.54 12.17
N ILE A 58 0.87 9.12 11.10
CA ILE A 58 0.69 9.71 9.75
C ILE A 58 -0.77 9.68 9.33
N ILE A 59 -1.48 8.61 9.66
CA ILE A 59 -2.85 8.33 9.23
C ILE A 59 -3.85 9.19 10.01
N SER A 60 -3.72 9.25 11.35
CA SER A 60 -4.57 10.11 12.18
C SER A 60 -4.37 11.60 11.87
N LEU A 61 -3.12 12.03 11.57
CA LEU A 61 -2.82 13.39 11.15
C LEU A 61 -3.37 13.69 9.75
N SER A 62 -3.29 12.74 8.81
CA SER A 62 -3.89 12.91 7.47
C SER A 62 -5.42 13.05 7.56
N GLY A 63 -6.06 12.27 8.43
CA GLY A 63 -7.49 12.42 8.75
C GLY A 63 -7.82 13.79 9.32
N LEU A 64 -6.99 14.33 10.19
CA LEU A 64 -7.17 15.68 10.73
C LEU A 64 -6.97 16.78 9.67
N ILE A 65 -6.00 16.59 8.74
CA ILE A 65 -5.82 17.51 7.59
C ILE A 65 -7.05 17.49 6.69
N LEU A 66 -7.62 16.32 6.41
CA LEU A 66 -8.87 16.20 5.67
C LEU A 66 -10.02 16.89 6.40
N ALA A 67 -10.15 16.66 7.71
CA ALA A 67 -11.16 17.32 8.55
C ALA A 67 -11.02 18.85 8.55
N LEU A 68 -9.82 19.40 8.45
CA LEU A 68 -9.59 20.85 8.39
C LEU A 68 -10.36 21.52 7.25
N GLY A 69 -10.35 20.92 6.05
CA GLY A 69 -11.11 21.44 4.92
C GLY A 69 -12.62 21.50 5.21
N MET A 70 -13.14 20.51 5.91
CA MET A 70 -14.56 20.44 6.28
C MET A 70 -14.92 21.28 7.52
N MET A 71 -13.97 21.51 8.42
CA MET A 71 -14.16 22.37 9.61
C MET A 71 -14.40 23.83 9.26
N ILE A 72 -13.81 24.31 8.17
CA ILE A 72 -13.96 25.70 7.76
C ILE A 72 -15.39 26.00 7.33
N ASP A 73 -16.07 25.05 6.67
CA ASP A 73 -17.43 25.21 6.16
C ASP A 73 -18.39 25.57 7.29
N SER A 74 -18.35 24.84 8.40
CA SER A 74 -19.15 25.14 9.59
C SER A 74 -18.92 26.56 10.11
N SER A 75 -17.66 27.00 10.14
CA SER A 75 -17.29 28.32 10.62
C SER A 75 -17.70 29.44 9.66
N ILE A 76 -17.63 29.21 8.34
CA ILE A 76 -18.07 30.15 7.30
C ILE A 76 -19.58 30.34 7.39
N ILE A 77 -20.35 29.24 7.44
CA ILE A 77 -21.81 29.26 7.49
C ILE A 77 -22.31 30.11 8.68
N VAL A 78 -21.80 29.86 9.89
CA VAL A 78 -22.19 30.63 11.08
C VAL A 78 -21.80 32.10 10.96
N THR A 79 -20.57 32.38 10.46
CA THR A 79 -20.09 33.76 10.32
C THR A 79 -20.90 34.54 9.30
N GLU A 80 -21.20 33.92 8.16
CA GLU A 80 -21.98 34.53 7.08
C GLU A 80 -23.42 34.80 7.54
N ASN A 81 -24.06 33.82 8.19
CA ASN A 81 -25.44 34.01 8.67
C ASN A 81 -25.53 35.10 9.76
N ILE A 82 -24.55 35.17 10.68
CA ILE A 82 -24.46 36.29 11.62
C ILE A 82 -24.31 37.64 10.88
N SER A 83 -23.49 37.67 9.81
CA SER A 83 -23.28 38.88 9.00
C SER A 83 -24.56 39.32 8.30
N GLN A 84 -25.33 38.40 7.72
CA GLN A 84 -26.61 38.66 7.08
C GLN A 84 -27.64 39.25 8.06
N TYR A 85 -27.73 38.71 9.29
CA TYR A 85 -28.59 39.28 10.33
C TYR A 85 -28.16 40.70 10.73
N ARG A 86 -26.86 40.99 10.69
CA ARG A 86 -26.37 42.37 10.93
C ARG A 86 -26.73 43.30 9.79
N GLU A 87 -26.66 42.87 8.55
CA GLU A 87 -27.09 43.64 7.38
C GLU A 87 -28.60 43.94 7.40
N LYS A 88 -29.40 42.98 7.92
CA LYS A 88 -30.85 43.18 8.19
C LYS A 88 -31.13 44.17 9.35
N GLY A 89 -30.09 44.76 9.98
CA GLY A 89 -30.22 45.80 11.01
C GLY A 89 -30.33 45.30 12.45
N TYR A 90 -30.12 44.03 12.71
CA TYR A 90 -30.14 43.49 14.08
C TYR A 90 -28.94 43.95 14.90
N SER A 91 -29.16 44.16 16.21
CA SER A 91 -28.07 44.48 17.13
C SER A 91 -27.05 43.30 17.19
N LEU A 92 -25.77 43.60 17.43
CA LEU A 92 -24.68 42.60 17.41
C LEU A 92 -25.02 41.34 18.22
N ARG A 93 -25.53 41.51 19.44
CA ARG A 93 -25.88 40.35 20.29
C ARG A 93 -27.06 39.56 19.72
N ARG A 94 -28.09 40.23 19.20
CA ARG A 94 -29.25 39.56 18.60
C ARG A 94 -28.86 38.85 17.30
N ALA A 95 -28.03 39.48 16.48
CA ALA A 95 -27.52 38.87 15.24
C ALA A 95 -26.69 37.60 15.53
N CYS A 96 -25.82 37.62 16.55
CA CYS A 96 -25.07 36.43 16.95
C CYS A 96 -26.00 35.30 17.42
N VAL A 97 -27.01 35.60 18.23
CA VAL A 97 -27.93 34.58 18.73
C VAL A 97 -28.84 34.04 17.63
N ALA A 98 -29.53 34.93 16.89
CA ALA A 98 -30.45 34.51 15.84
C ALA A 98 -29.75 33.82 14.68
N GLY A 99 -28.64 34.40 14.17
CA GLY A 99 -27.89 33.83 13.06
C GLY A 99 -27.22 32.50 13.38
N THR A 100 -26.84 32.27 14.63
CA THR A 100 -26.32 30.94 15.02
C THR A 100 -27.47 29.95 15.20
N SER A 101 -28.58 30.35 15.86
CA SER A 101 -29.71 29.44 16.15
C SER A 101 -30.34 28.87 14.88
N GLU A 102 -30.42 29.62 13.80
CA GLU A 102 -30.99 29.21 12.52
C GLU A 102 -30.17 28.07 11.86
N VAL A 103 -28.87 28.11 11.98
CA VAL A 103 -27.97 27.12 11.33
C VAL A 103 -27.60 25.93 12.20
N VAL A 104 -28.01 25.84 13.46
CA VAL A 104 -27.70 24.75 14.39
C VAL A 104 -28.14 23.40 13.83
N THR A 105 -29.40 23.27 13.43
CA THR A 105 -29.98 22.02 12.97
C THR A 105 -29.43 21.58 11.61
N PRO A 106 -29.36 22.42 10.56
CA PRO A 106 -28.75 22.06 9.30
C PRO A 106 -27.28 21.64 9.42
N MET A 107 -26.51 22.36 10.22
CA MET A 107 -25.10 22.02 10.46
C MET A 107 -24.92 20.70 11.21
N LEU A 108 -25.81 20.38 12.16
CA LEU A 108 -25.76 19.10 12.85
C LEU A 108 -25.96 17.93 11.88
N SER A 109 -26.97 18.03 11.04
CA SER A 109 -27.28 17.01 10.05
C SER A 109 -26.18 16.87 9.01
N SER A 110 -25.65 17.99 8.52
CA SER A 110 -24.51 18.00 7.63
C SER A 110 -23.29 17.30 8.25
N SER A 111 -23.00 17.59 9.52
CA SER A 111 -21.91 16.89 10.23
C SER A 111 -22.18 15.40 10.36
N PHE A 112 -23.41 14.98 10.71
CA PHE A 112 -23.78 13.57 10.81
C PHE A 112 -23.78 12.83 9.48
N THR A 113 -24.22 13.46 8.38
CA THR A 113 -24.17 12.84 7.05
C THR A 113 -22.74 12.64 6.59
N THR A 114 -21.86 13.60 6.85
CA THR A 114 -20.42 13.43 6.55
C THR A 114 -19.80 12.34 7.42
N ILE A 115 -20.11 12.28 8.73
CA ILE A 115 -19.63 11.22 9.63
C ILE A 115 -20.15 9.85 9.18
N ALA A 116 -21.39 9.75 8.72
CA ALA A 116 -22.00 8.50 8.26
C ALA A 116 -21.24 7.84 7.10
N VAL A 117 -20.46 8.60 6.33
CA VAL A 117 -19.60 8.09 5.28
C VAL A 117 -18.34 7.41 5.86
N PHE A 118 -17.81 7.95 6.96
CA PHE A 118 -16.60 7.41 7.58
C PHE A 118 -16.87 6.23 8.51
N VAL A 119 -18.06 6.14 9.12
CA VAL A 119 -18.40 5.05 10.05
C VAL A 119 -18.27 3.66 9.43
N PRO A 120 -18.75 3.37 8.22
CA PRO A 120 -18.59 2.06 7.61
C PRO A 120 -17.14 1.69 7.27
N LEU A 121 -16.26 2.68 7.03
CA LEU A 121 -14.83 2.42 6.79
C LEU A 121 -14.13 1.78 7.99
N VAL A 122 -14.64 2.01 9.21
CA VAL A 122 -14.14 1.37 10.43
C VAL A 122 -14.32 -0.15 10.42
N PHE A 123 -15.28 -0.66 9.65
CA PHE A 123 -15.61 -2.09 9.56
C PHE A 123 -14.90 -2.79 8.39
N MET A 124 -14.02 -2.12 7.67
CA MET A 124 -13.18 -2.77 6.66
C MET A 124 -12.33 -3.87 7.27
N SER A 125 -12.11 -4.93 6.52
CA SER A 125 -11.25 -6.03 6.94
C SER A 125 -9.78 -5.80 6.60
N GLY A 126 -8.88 -6.53 7.29
CA GLY A 126 -7.45 -6.53 6.99
C GLY A 126 -6.71 -5.24 7.36
N ILE A 127 -5.59 -5.00 6.69
CA ILE A 127 -4.69 -3.87 6.95
C ILE A 127 -5.34 -2.53 6.58
N ALA A 128 -6.12 -2.51 5.49
CA ALA A 128 -6.87 -1.33 5.08
C ALA A 128 -7.82 -0.85 6.20
N GLY A 129 -8.55 -1.77 6.84
CA GLY A 129 -9.43 -1.44 7.97
C GLY A 129 -8.68 -0.83 9.15
N ALA A 130 -7.52 -1.39 9.52
CA ALA A 130 -6.71 -0.85 10.61
C ALA A 130 -6.24 0.59 10.35
N ILE A 131 -5.89 0.90 9.10
CA ILE A 131 -5.44 2.23 8.69
C ILE A 131 -6.60 3.22 8.65
N PHE A 132 -7.72 2.86 8.00
CA PHE A 132 -8.86 3.75 7.87
C PHE A 132 -9.61 3.96 9.18
N TYR A 133 -9.48 3.06 10.15
CA TYR A 133 -10.00 3.29 11.50
C TYR A 133 -9.46 4.58 12.11
N ASP A 134 -8.14 4.77 12.12
CA ASP A 134 -7.50 5.96 12.70
C ASP A 134 -7.90 7.24 11.94
N GLN A 135 -7.99 7.16 10.61
CA GLN A 135 -8.41 8.28 9.78
C GLN A 135 -9.88 8.64 10.00
N ALA A 136 -10.78 7.66 9.96
CA ALA A 136 -12.22 7.86 10.17
C ALA A 136 -12.51 8.42 11.55
N PHE A 137 -11.82 7.92 12.58
CA PHE A 137 -11.94 8.43 13.94
C PHE A 137 -11.46 9.89 14.02
N ALA A 138 -10.31 10.22 13.42
CA ALA A 138 -9.76 11.58 13.42
C ALA A 138 -10.71 12.57 12.75
N VAL A 139 -11.29 12.20 11.60
CA VAL A 139 -12.27 13.01 10.89
C VAL A 139 -13.54 13.19 11.72
N THR A 140 -14.06 12.11 12.30
CA THR A 140 -15.28 12.13 13.12
C THR A 140 -15.12 13.07 14.32
N VAL A 141 -14.01 12.94 15.06
CA VAL A 141 -13.70 13.82 16.19
C VAL A 141 -13.55 15.26 15.73
N GLY A 142 -12.80 15.48 14.64
CA GLY A 142 -12.59 16.80 14.06
C GLY A 142 -13.91 17.50 13.70
N LEU A 143 -14.80 16.82 13.00
CA LEU A 143 -16.11 17.36 12.62
C LEU A 143 -17.01 17.66 13.82
N MET A 144 -17.08 16.74 14.80
CA MET A 144 -17.86 16.97 16.02
C MET A 144 -17.34 18.16 16.81
N VAL A 145 -16.04 18.26 17.01
CA VAL A 145 -15.42 19.40 17.69
C VAL A 145 -15.67 20.70 16.93
N SER A 146 -15.56 20.68 15.60
CA SER A 146 -15.84 21.84 14.76
C SER A 146 -17.28 22.32 14.89
N TYR A 147 -18.23 21.40 14.89
CA TYR A 147 -19.64 21.73 15.12
C TYR A 147 -19.84 22.45 16.46
N PHE A 148 -19.33 21.91 17.57
CA PHE A 148 -19.45 22.54 18.88
C PHE A 148 -18.73 23.90 18.97
N THR A 149 -17.52 24.00 18.41
CA THR A 149 -16.79 25.28 18.40
C THR A 149 -17.45 26.30 17.50
N GLY A 150 -18.03 25.89 16.37
CA GLY A 150 -18.80 26.76 15.49
C GLY A 150 -20.04 27.38 16.15
N ILE A 151 -20.77 26.59 16.93
CA ILE A 151 -21.99 27.08 17.60
C ILE A 151 -21.69 27.81 18.89
N MET A 152 -20.73 27.37 19.69
CA MET A 152 -20.49 27.93 21.03
C MET A 152 -19.41 29.02 21.04
N LEU A 153 -18.26 28.74 20.44
CA LEU A 153 -17.09 29.61 20.50
C LEU A 153 -17.14 30.74 19.48
N LEU A 154 -17.49 30.42 18.24
CA LEU A 154 -17.42 31.39 17.13
C LEU A 154 -18.33 32.62 17.30
N PRO A 155 -19.61 32.50 17.74
CA PRO A 155 -20.44 33.69 18.00
C PRO A 155 -19.87 34.59 19.10
N VAL A 156 -19.22 33.99 20.11
CA VAL A 156 -18.56 34.73 21.19
C VAL A 156 -17.34 35.49 20.65
N LEU A 157 -16.50 34.81 19.84
CA LEU A 157 -15.35 35.44 19.19
C LEU A 157 -15.80 36.56 18.25
N TYR A 158 -16.86 36.34 17.47
CA TYR A 158 -17.44 37.33 16.60
C TYR A 158 -17.90 38.56 17.39
N MET A 159 -18.63 38.35 18.49
CA MET A 159 -19.07 39.41 19.37
C MET A 159 -17.90 40.20 19.98
N LEU A 160 -16.85 39.52 20.44
CA LEU A 160 -15.65 40.14 20.99
C LEU A 160 -14.91 41.01 19.96
N VAL A 161 -14.65 40.50 18.77
CA VAL A 161 -13.91 41.20 17.70
C VAL A 161 -14.68 42.42 17.17
N TYR A 162 -15.99 42.30 17.05
CA TYR A 162 -16.82 43.39 16.53
C TYR A 162 -17.29 44.40 17.61
N ARG A 163 -17.42 43.97 18.89
CA ARG A 163 -17.78 44.87 20.02
C ARG A 163 -16.62 45.77 20.42
N THR A 164 -15.44 45.22 20.51
CA THR A 164 -14.26 45.96 20.95
C THR A 164 -13.75 46.87 19.85
N GLY A 165 -14.54 47.39 18.93
CA GLY A 165 -14.02 48.22 17.83
C GLY A 165 -12.56 48.54 18.13
N ILE A 166 -11.61 47.70 17.66
CA ILE A 166 -10.24 47.68 18.14
C ILE A 166 -9.59 49.04 17.87
N LYS A 167 -9.81 50.00 18.81
CA LYS A 167 -9.23 51.35 18.71
C LYS A 167 -7.71 51.35 18.78
N GLY A 168 -7.11 50.22 19.18
CA GLY A 168 -5.66 49.98 19.27
C GLY A 168 -5.18 48.75 18.54
N GLY A 169 -6.01 48.04 17.76
CA GLY A 169 -5.59 46.84 17.03
C GLY A 169 -4.71 47.13 15.83
N PRO A 170 -3.96 46.13 15.35
CA PRO A 170 -3.06 46.27 14.21
C PRO A 170 -3.82 46.78 12.98
N LYS A 171 -3.21 47.70 12.22
CA LYS A 171 -3.84 48.39 11.08
C LYS A 171 -4.36 47.43 10.01
N TRP A 172 -3.79 46.24 9.87
CA TRP A 172 -4.20 45.22 8.90
C TRP A 172 -5.60 44.63 9.17
N LEU A 173 -6.05 44.60 10.43
CA LEU A 173 -7.40 44.17 10.81
C LEU A 173 -8.51 45.14 10.37
N ARG A 174 -8.16 46.33 9.88
CA ARG A 174 -9.09 47.35 9.40
C ARG A 174 -9.13 47.47 7.89
N LEU A 175 -8.34 46.66 7.18
CA LEU A 175 -8.34 46.64 5.72
C LEU A 175 -9.68 46.10 5.22
N LYS A 176 -10.45 46.97 4.57
CA LYS A 176 -11.55 46.54 3.71
C LYS A 176 -10.96 46.24 2.34
N ILE A 177 -10.95 45.01 1.94
CA ILE A 177 -10.47 44.63 0.63
C ILE A 177 -11.61 44.85 -0.34
N ASN A 178 -11.40 45.75 -1.33
CA ASN A 178 -12.34 45.87 -2.45
C ASN A 178 -12.31 44.52 -3.19
N ASN A 179 -13.37 43.75 -3.04
CA ASN A 179 -13.47 42.43 -3.64
C ASN A 179 -13.97 42.57 -5.07
N PRO A 180 -13.12 42.44 -6.11
CA PRO A 180 -13.56 42.55 -7.50
C PRO A 180 -14.53 41.43 -7.90
N LEU A 181 -14.59 40.35 -7.08
CA LEU A 181 -15.48 39.21 -7.31
C LEU A 181 -16.92 39.46 -6.77
N LYS A 182 -17.11 40.46 -5.89
CA LYS A 182 -18.40 40.71 -5.24
C LYS A 182 -19.35 41.61 -6.04
N GLU A 183 -18.89 42.25 -7.13
CA GLU A 183 -19.71 43.11 -7.95
C GLU A 183 -20.20 42.46 -9.24
N HIS A 184 -21.47 42.08 -9.27
CA HIS A 184 -22.35 41.91 -10.45
C HIS A 184 -21.97 40.85 -11.53
N THR A 185 -20.75 40.35 -11.61
CA THR A 185 -20.36 39.45 -12.71
C THR A 185 -20.71 38.00 -12.39
N LEU A 186 -20.45 37.56 -11.15
CA LEU A 186 -20.79 36.22 -10.68
C LEU A 186 -22.31 36.07 -10.54
N ASP A 187 -22.99 37.05 -9.98
CA ASP A 187 -24.44 37.02 -9.84
C ASP A 187 -25.14 36.88 -11.20
N ARG A 188 -24.72 37.69 -12.19
CA ARG A 188 -25.26 37.59 -13.56
C ARG A 188 -24.96 36.24 -14.23
N PHE A 189 -23.79 35.66 -13.95
CA PHE A 189 -23.46 34.35 -14.50
C PHE A 189 -24.28 33.24 -13.86
N TYR A 190 -24.46 33.33 -12.55
CA TYR A 190 -25.32 32.44 -11.78
C TYR A 190 -26.78 32.52 -12.23
N ASP A 191 -27.36 33.71 -12.30
CA ASP A 191 -28.75 33.96 -12.73
C ASP A 191 -28.99 33.40 -14.15
N LYS A 192 -28.06 33.67 -15.09
CA LYS A 192 -28.14 33.09 -16.43
C LYS A 192 -28.06 31.57 -16.46
N GLY A 193 -27.23 31.00 -15.59
CA GLY A 193 -27.11 29.55 -15.46
C GLY A 193 -28.40 28.93 -14.92
N VAL A 194 -28.94 29.48 -13.89
CA VAL A 194 -30.22 29.04 -13.30
C VAL A 194 -31.37 29.18 -14.30
N ASP A 195 -31.50 30.33 -14.94
CA ASP A 195 -32.51 30.56 -15.98
C ASP A 195 -32.41 29.57 -17.13
N TRP A 196 -31.17 29.24 -17.55
CA TRP A 196 -30.93 28.26 -18.59
C TRP A 196 -31.38 26.85 -18.17
N VAL A 197 -31.03 26.41 -16.95
CA VAL A 197 -31.44 25.10 -16.39
C VAL A 197 -32.95 25.00 -16.30
N PHE A 198 -33.63 26.03 -15.79
CA PHE A 198 -35.09 26.07 -15.68
C PHE A 198 -35.80 26.15 -17.04
N SER A 199 -35.16 26.80 -18.02
CA SER A 199 -35.69 26.90 -19.39
C SER A 199 -35.58 25.55 -20.14
N HIS A 200 -34.56 24.72 -19.78
CA HIS A 200 -34.28 23.43 -20.44
C HIS A 200 -34.49 22.23 -19.51
N LYS A 201 -35.61 22.16 -18.80
CA LYS A 201 -35.94 21.14 -17.79
C LYS A 201 -35.70 19.71 -18.26
N THR A 202 -36.12 19.40 -19.50
CA THR A 202 -35.95 18.03 -20.07
C THR A 202 -34.48 17.67 -20.20
N LEU A 203 -33.62 18.62 -20.64
CA LEU A 203 -32.20 18.40 -20.81
C LEU A 203 -31.50 18.23 -19.46
N SER A 204 -31.89 19.01 -18.45
CA SER A 204 -31.34 18.92 -17.10
C SER A 204 -31.71 17.58 -16.44
N VAL A 205 -32.96 17.15 -16.56
CA VAL A 205 -33.39 15.82 -16.04
C VAL A 205 -32.70 14.68 -16.80
N SER A 206 -32.55 14.80 -18.13
CA SER A 206 -31.83 13.79 -18.93
C SER A 206 -30.36 13.69 -18.53
N PHE A 207 -29.71 14.82 -18.22
CA PHE A 207 -28.32 14.82 -17.73
C PHE A 207 -28.18 14.04 -16.41
N CYS A 208 -29.08 14.28 -15.45
CA CYS A 208 -29.14 13.52 -14.20
C CYS A 208 -29.40 12.01 -14.46
N ALA A 209 -30.31 11.68 -15.38
CA ALA A 209 -30.61 10.28 -15.68
C ALA A 209 -29.46 9.55 -16.39
N ILE A 210 -28.69 10.25 -17.24
CA ILE A 210 -27.54 9.68 -17.94
C ILE A 210 -26.34 9.50 -17.02
N SER A 211 -26.22 10.27 -15.95
CA SER A 211 -25.10 10.13 -15.01
C SER A 211 -25.05 8.75 -14.36
N PHE A 212 -26.19 8.11 -14.10
CA PHE A 212 -26.29 6.76 -13.53
C PHE A 212 -25.63 5.66 -14.41
N PRO A 213 -26.06 5.45 -15.67
CA PRO A 213 -25.41 4.49 -16.54
C PRO A 213 -23.96 4.87 -16.85
N LEU A 214 -23.62 6.16 -16.85
CA LEU A 214 -22.25 6.63 -17.04
C LEU A 214 -21.35 6.21 -15.88
N CYS A 215 -21.80 6.32 -14.63
CA CYS A 215 -21.08 5.80 -13.46
C CYS A 215 -20.77 4.31 -13.61
N ILE A 216 -21.78 3.51 -13.95
CA ILE A 216 -21.64 2.08 -14.10
C ILE A 216 -20.66 1.75 -15.24
N PHE A 217 -20.79 2.44 -16.37
CA PHE A 217 -19.92 2.24 -17.51
C PHE A 217 -18.45 2.51 -17.15
N PHE A 218 -18.13 3.68 -16.60
CA PHE A 218 -16.75 4.03 -16.25
C PHE A 218 -16.21 3.19 -15.10
N PHE A 219 -17.04 2.80 -14.13
CA PHE A 219 -16.62 1.90 -13.06
C PHE A 219 -16.12 0.54 -13.60
N TYR A 220 -16.74 0.02 -14.65
CA TYR A 220 -16.26 -1.23 -15.28
C TYR A 220 -15.14 -1.01 -16.30
N PHE A 221 -15.05 0.17 -16.89
CA PHE A 221 -14.11 0.47 -17.98
C PHE A 221 -12.74 0.91 -17.48
N ILE A 222 -12.66 1.54 -16.29
CA ILE A 222 -11.39 1.98 -15.69
C ILE A 222 -10.64 0.79 -15.13
N ASP A 223 -9.33 0.76 -15.37
CA ASP A 223 -8.43 -0.25 -14.81
C ASP A 223 -8.40 -0.15 -13.27
N LYS A 224 -8.38 -1.31 -12.62
CA LYS A 224 -8.49 -1.43 -11.17
C LYS A 224 -7.20 -1.95 -10.59
N GLU A 225 -6.59 -1.17 -9.72
CA GLU A 225 -5.34 -1.49 -9.04
C GLU A 225 -5.48 -1.36 -7.54
N ARG A 226 -4.58 -1.97 -6.79
CA ARG A 226 -4.59 -1.84 -5.32
C ARG A 226 -4.04 -0.51 -4.85
N MET A 227 -2.96 -0.10 -5.47
CA MET A 227 -2.26 1.15 -5.19
C MET A 227 -2.01 1.91 -6.49
N PRO A 228 -1.91 3.24 -6.45
CA PRO A 228 -1.48 4.00 -7.61
C PRO A 228 -0.04 3.64 -7.96
N ASP A 229 0.29 3.65 -9.25
CA ASP A 229 1.67 3.58 -9.70
C ASP A 229 2.46 4.74 -9.11
N ILE A 230 3.53 4.42 -8.41
CA ILE A 230 4.45 5.41 -7.86
C ILE A 230 5.61 5.51 -8.84
N ASP A 231 5.82 6.71 -9.38
CA ASP A 231 6.99 7.02 -10.22
C ASP A 231 8.27 6.95 -9.36
N GLU A 232 8.87 5.76 -9.28
CA GLU A 232 10.08 5.52 -8.53
C GLU A 232 11.30 5.55 -9.44
N ASN A 233 12.36 6.18 -8.97
CA ASN A 233 13.67 6.19 -9.62
C ASN A 233 14.66 5.21 -8.98
N GLU A 234 14.14 4.26 -8.21
CA GLU A 234 14.91 3.27 -7.46
C GLU A 234 14.47 1.86 -7.86
N LEU A 235 15.39 0.92 -7.89
CA LEU A 235 15.17 -0.46 -8.32
C LEU A 235 15.93 -1.44 -7.45
N ILE A 236 15.24 -2.46 -6.95
CA ILE A 236 15.85 -3.65 -6.36
C ILE A 236 15.82 -4.77 -7.39
N THR A 237 16.96 -5.37 -7.64
CA THR A 237 17.12 -6.56 -8.49
C THR A 237 17.60 -7.70 -7.61
N ARG A 238 16.79 -8.72 -7.47
CA ARG A 238 17.19 -9.95 -6.79
C ARG A 238 17.60 -11.00 -7.81
N ILE A 239 18.81 -11.51 -7.65
CA ILE A 239 19.41 -12.52 -8.52
C ILE A 239 19.60 -13.79 -7.70
N GLU A 240 19.07 -14.88 -8.20
CA GLU A 240 19.39 -16.22 -7.78
C GLU A 240 20.08 -16.94 -8.93
N TRP A 241 21.36 -17.32 -8.72
CA TRP A 241 22.15 -17.89 -9.80
C TRP A 241 21.68 -19.29 -10.21
N ASN A 242 20.90 -19.94 -9.37
CA ASN A 242 20.45 -21.33 -9.58
C ASN A 242 21.61 -22.32 -9.78
N GLU A 243 22.76 -21.98 -9.24
CA GLU A 243 23.99 -22.71 -9.22
C GLU A 243 24.61 -22.63 -7.82
N ASN A 244 25.21 -23.75 -7.35
CA ASN A 244 25.92 -23.75 -6.07
C ASN A 244 27.28 -23.08 -6.22
N ILE A 245 27.32 -21.77 -6.09
CA ILE A 245 28.55 -20.99 -6.17
C ILE A 245 28.97 -20.50 -4.78
N HIS A 246 30.29 -20.36 -4.60
CA HIS A 246 30.82 -19.72 -3.41
C HIS A 246 30.55 -18.21 -3.43
N VAL A 247 30.50 -17.60 -2.24
CA VAL A 247 30.21 -16.16 -2.11
C VAL A 247 31.20 -15.29 -2.89
N ASP A 248 32.49 -15.69 -3.00
CA ASP A 248 33.49 -14.94 -3.77
C ASP A 248 33.20 -14.93 -5.27
N GLU A 249 32.71 -16.05 -5.81
CA GLU A 249 32.30 -16.13 -7.22
C GLU A 249 31.02 -15.31 -7.44
N ASN A 250 30.08 -15.34 -6.48
CA ASN A 250 28.89 -14.50 -6.50
C ASN A 250 29.29 -13.01 -6.53
N GLN A 251 30.20 -12.60 -5.64
CA GLN A 251 30.73 -11.24 -5.63
C GLN A 251 31.41 -10.87 -6.95
N ARG A 252 32.22 -11.75 -7.52
CA ARG A 252 32.88 -11.51 -8.81
C ARG A 252 31.86 -11.26 -9.93
N ARG A 253 30.79 -12.05 -9.99
CA ARG A 253 29.71 -11.90 -10.99
C ARG A 253 28.97 -10.57 -10.82
N VAL A 254 28.68 -10.17 -9.59
CA VAL A 254 28.04 -8.87 -9.28
C VAL A 254 28.96 -7.71 -9.63
N ASP A 255 30.24 -7.79 -9.28
CA ASP A 255 31.22 -6.75 -9.59
C ASP A 255 31.41 -6.56 -11.10
N GLU A 256 31.37 -7.65 -11.88
CA GLU A 256 31.38 -7.59 -13.34
C GLU A 256 30.13 -6.88 -13.89
N LEU A 257 28.94 -7.24 -13.38
CA LEU A 257 27.70 -6.59 -13.76
C LEU A 257 27.73 -5.08 -13.46
N PHE A 258 28.20 -4.67 -12.27
CA PHE A 258 28.30 -3.27 -11.89
C PHE A 258 29.28 -2.49 -12.77
N ARG A 259 30.40 -3.08 -13.18
CA ARG A 259 31.32 -2.45 -14.14
C ARG A 259 30.68 -2.24 -15.51
N GLU A 260 29.90 -3.21 -15.96
CA GLU A 260 29.22 -3.12 -17.26
C GLU A 260 28.05 -2.14 -17.26
N LEU A 261 27.46 -1.86 -16.09
CA LEU A 261 26.37 -0.89 -15.90
C LEU A 261 26.87 0.47 -15.40
N GLN A 262 28.19 0.70 -15.40
CA GLN A 262 28.76 1.95 -14.95
C GLN A 262 28.25 3.12 -15.78
N GLY A 263 27.60 4.09 -15.13
CA GLY A 263 26.98 5.26 -15.77
C GLY A 263 25.49 5.08 -16.13
N ALA A 264 24.89 3.88 -15.96
CA ALA A 264 23.46 3.67 -16.14
C ALA A 264 22.64 4.00 -14.89
N SER A 265 23.28 4.26 -13.75
CA SER A 265 22.64 4.61 -12.49
C SER A 265 23.52 5.55 -11.67
N VAL A 266 22.90 6.34 -10.80
CA VAL A 266 23.56 7.30 -9.91
C VAL A 266 24.20 6.60 -8.72
N GLU A 267 23.51 5.61 -8.17
CA GLU A 267 23.97 4.80 -7.03
C GLU A 267 23.78 3.32 -7.34
N GLN A 268 24.75 2.51 -6.92
CA GLN A 268 24.72 1.05 -7.03
C GLN A 268 25.22 0.46 -5.71
N THR A 269 24.42 -0.43 -5.14
CA THR A 269 24.77 -1.15 -3.90
C THR A 269 24.37 -2.59 -4.03
N ALA A 270 25.14 -3.52 -3.45
CA ALA A 270 24.84 -4.95 -3.44
C ALA A 270 24.90 -5.55 -2.05
N SER A 271 23.96 -6.43 -1.76
CA SER A 271 23.99 -7.38 -0.65
C SER A 271 24.22 -8.78 -1.24
N ILE A 272 25.33 -9.43 -0.91
CA ILE A 272 25.76 -10.67 -1.55
C ILE A 272 25.89 -11.77 -0.50
N GLY A 273 25.19 -12.87 -0.72
CA GLY A 273 25.27 -14.04 0.15
C GLY A 273 24.66 -13.85 1.52
N LEU A 274 24.96 -14.79 2.41
CA LEU A 274 24.45 -14.81 3.78
C LEU A 274 24.98 -13.61 4.56
N GLN A 275 24.07 -12.82 5.14
CA GLN A 275 24.40 -11.70 5.99
C GLN A 275 23.87 -11.93 7.40
N ASP A 276 24.75 -12.10 8.36
CA ASP A 276 24.41 -12.19 9.79
C ASP A 276 24.07 -10.80 10.35
N TYR A 277 22.91 -10.26 9.97
CA TYR A 277 22.44 -8.99 10.51
C TYR A 277 21.27 -9.23 11.46
N ILE A 278 21.46 -8.97 12.74
CA ILE A 278 20.48 -9.25 13.83
C ILE A 278 19.11 -8.60 13.57
N LEU A 279 19.06 -7.52 12.80
CA LEU A 279 17.83 -6.78 12.50
C LEU A 279 17.14 -7.24 11.22
N ASN A 280 17.82 -8.00 10.36
CA ASN A 280 17.24 -8.48 9.10
C ASN A 280 16.64 -9.87 9.30
N ARG A 281 15.41 -9.93 9.78
CA ARG A 281 14.69 -11.19 10.06
C ARG A 281 13.91 -11.75 8.87
N GLU A 282 13.78 -10.99 7.79
CA GLU A 282 12.75 -11.29 6.78
C GLU A 282 13.24 -12.09 5.59
N GLN A 283 14.52 -12.03 5.21
CA GLN A 283 15.04 -12.87 4.10
C GLN A 283 16.56 -13.05 4.23
N GLU A 284 16.98 -14.21 4.66
CA GLU A 284 18.38 -14.61 4.57
C GLU A 284 18.71 -14.99 3.11
N LEU A 285 19.68 -14.29 2.52
CA LEU A 285 20.21 -14.66 1.21
C LEU A 285 21.11 -15.90 1.37
N SER A 286 21.04 -16.83 0.43
CA SER A 286 22.00 -17.93 0.36
C SER A 286 23.31 -17.48 -0.31
N SER A 287 24.38 -18.26 -0.23
CA SER A 287 25.66 -17.95 -0.90
C SER A 287 25.53 -17.71 -2.41
N SER A 288 24.49 -18.29 -3.03
CA SER A 288 24.18 -18.17 -4.45
C SER A 288 23.15 -17.10 -4.80
N GLU A 289 22.83 -16.21 -3.86
CA GLU A 289 21.89 -15.09 -4.07
C GLU A 289 22.58 -13.75 -3.90
N ALA A 290 22.06 -12.76 -4.62
CA ALA A 290 22.45 -11.38 -4.48
C ALA A 290 21.24 -10.47 -4.63
N GLU A 291 21.20 -9.41 -3.84
CA GLU A 291 20.23 -8.33 -3.93
C GLU A 291 20.96 -7.04 -4.30
N LEU A 292 20.59 -6.45 -5.41
CA LEU A 292 21.21 -5.26 -5.98
C LEU A 292 20.24 -4.09 -5.90
N TYR A 293 20.71 -2.98 -5.42
CA TYR A 293 19.98 -1.71 -5.41
C TYR A 293 20.58 -0.77 -6.45
N PHE A 294 19.71 -0.17 -7.26
CA PHE A 294 20.07 0.84 -8.24
C PHE A 294 19.20 2.08 -8.05
N LYS A 295 19.81 3.25 -8.22
CA LYS A 295 19.10 4.54 -8.27
C LYS A 295 19.43 5.26 -9.56
N THR A 296 18.41 5.68 -10.28
CA THR A 296 18.53 6.46 -11.53
C THR A 296 18.20 7.94 -11.27
N GLU A 297 18.52 8.81 -12.23
CA GLU A 297 18.14 10.22 -12.15
C GLU A 297 16.63 10.42 -12.31
N THR A 298 16.02 9.63 -13.18
CA THR A 298 14.59 9.72 -13.50
C THR A 298 13.94 8.34 -13.54
N SER A 299 12.65 8.26 -13.21
CA SER A 299 11.87 7.02 -13.26
C SER A 299 11.82 6.38 -14.67
N LYS A 300 11.94 7.20 -15.72
CA LYS A 300 11.93 6.72 -17.12
C LYS A 300 13.13 5.85 -17.47
N GLU A 301 14.21 5.92 -16.72
CA GLU A 301 15.43 5.14 -16.95
C GLU A 301 15.37 3.74 -16.32
N ILE A 302 14.38 3.48 -15.45
CA ILE A 302 14.23 2.19 -14.75
C ILE A 302 13.93 1.06 -15.74
N ALA A 303 12.94 1.21 -16.62
CA ALA A 303 12.58 0.16 -17.57
C ALA A 303 13.72 -0.21 -18.54
N PRO A 304 14.45 0.75 -19.16
CA PRO A 304 15.65 0.45 -19.93
C PRO A 304 16.75 -0.24 -19.10
N LEU A 305 16.94 0.15 -17.85
CA LEU A 305 17.93 -0.46 -16.95
C LEU A 305 17.55 -1.92 -16.63
N GLN A 306 16.29 -2.19 -16.33
CA GLN A 306 15.77 -3.54 -16.10
C GLN A 306 16.03 -4.45 -17.29
N GLU A 307 15.71 -3.98 -18.50
CA GLU A 307 15.94 -4.75 -19.73
C GLU A 307 17.42 -5.02 -19.95
N GLN A 308 18.30 -4.04 -19.75
CA GLN A 308 19.75 -4.22 -19.85
C GLN A 308 20.28 -5.26 -18.86
N ILE A 309 19.84 -5.19 -17.60
CA ILE A 309 20.24 -6.17 -16.56
C ILE A 309 19.77 -7.57 -16.96
N TYR A 310 18.51 -7.68 -17.37
CA TYR A 310 17.91 -8.96 -17.76
C TYR A 310 18.65 -9.61 -18.92
N GLN A 311 18.88 -8.86 -20.00
CA GLN A 311 19.55 -9.38 -21.20
C GLN A 311 20.99 -9.82 -20.90
N LYS A 312 21.76 -8.98 -20.20
CA LYS A 312 23.17 -9.31 -19.86
C LYS A 312 23.29 -10.56 -18.98
N LEU A 313 22.42 -10.66 -17.98
CA LEU A 313 22.44 -11.80 -17.08
C LEU A 313 21.95 -13.07 -17.77
N LYS A 314 20.89 -13.02 -18.55
CA LYS A 314 20.36 -14.20 -19.25
C LYS A 314 21.27 -14.71 -20.38
N GLU A 315 21.99 -13.81 -21.05
CA GLU A 315 22.98 -14.20 -22.06
C GLU A 315 24.13 -15.01 -21.45
N ARG A 316 24.62 -14.59 -20.26
CA ARG A 316 25.78 -15.20 -19.62
C ARG A 316 25.42 -16.34 -18.66
N TYR A 317 24.29 -16.18 -17.97
CA TYR A 317 23.80 -17.11 -16.93
C TYR A 317 22.32 -17.48 -17.21
N PRO A 318 22.06 -18.37 -18.16
CA PRO A 318 20.68 -18.70 -18.60
C PRO A 318 19.81 -19.29 -17.48
N LEU A 319 20.43 -19.96 -16.49
CA LEU A 319 19.75 -20.59 -15.36
C LEU A 319 19.38 -19.60 -14.24
N ALA A 320 19.99 -18.42 -14.23
CA ALA A 320 19.73 -17.43 -13.19
C ALA A 320 18.27 -16.98 -13.19
N VAL A 321 17.67 -16.94 -12.00
CA VAL A 321 16.34 -16.38 -11.77
C VAL A 321 16.51 -14.92 -11.32
N ILE A 322 15.88 -14.01 -12.04
CA ILE A 322 16.01 -12.58 -11.83
C ILE A 322 14.62 -12.04 -11.55
N SER A 323 14.48 -11.29 -10.46
CA SER A 323 13.26 -10.57 -10.13
C SER A 323 13.57 -9.10 -9.88
N PHE A 324 12.65 -8.25 -10.31
CA PHE A 324 12.73 -6.80 -10.15
C PHE A 324 11.60 -6.33 -9.25
N SER A 325 11.89 -5.45 -8.32
CA SER A 325 10.91 -4.80 -7.46
C SER A 325 11.36 -3.38 -7.15
N PRO A 326 10.44 -2.45 -6.89
CA PRO A 326 10.80 -1.20 -6.27
C PRO A 326 11.30 -1.45 -4.83
N PRO A 327 12.12 -0.55 -4.26
CA PRO A 327 12.45 -0.61 -2.85
C PRO A 327 11.21 -0.36 -2.02
N GLU A 328 10.82 -1.34 -1.24
CA GLU A 328 9.60 -1.27 -0.44
C GLU A 328 9.70 -0.19 0.64
N THR A 329 8.94 0.87 0.50
CA THR A 329 8.70 1.81 1.60
C THR A 329 7.90 1.13 2.71
N VAL A 330 7.94 1.66 3.94
CA VAL A 330 7.14 1.12 5.05
C VAL A 330 5.65 1.07 4.69
N PHE A 331 5.19 2.01 3.88
CA PHE A 331 3.82 2.08 3.41
C PHE A 331 3.51 0.98 2.37
N GLU A 332 4.42 0.74 1.45
CA GLU A 332 4.29 -0.32 0.44
C GLU A 332 4.35 -1.71 1.07
N LYS A 333 5.22 -1.93 2.04
CA LYS A 333 5.24 -3.18 2.83
C LYS A 333 3.89 -3.49 3.48
N LEU A 334 3.10 -2.48 3.80
CA LEU A 334 1.76 -2.66 4.35
C LEU A 334 0.69 -2.91 3.28
N PHE A 335 0.84 -2.36 2.08
CA PHE A 335 -0.20 -2.40 1.04
C PHE A 335 0.16 -3.23 -0.18
N VAL A 336 1.44 -3.20 -0.58
CA VAL A 336 1.94 -3.94 -1.73
C VAL A 336 2.77 -5.10 -1.20
N THR A 337 2.20 -6.27 -1.18
CA THR A 337 2.89 -7.48 -0.67
C THR A 337 3.84 -8.07 -1.72
N GLY A 338 4.39 -7.37 -2.68
CA GLY A 338 5.28 -7.97 -3.69
C GLY A 338 4.74 -9.27 -4.33
N GLU A 339 3.44 -9.56 -4.10
CA GLU A 339 2.76 -10.74 -4.61
C GLU A 339 2.60 -10.62 -6.12
N ALA A 340 2.82 -11.74 -6.79
CA ALA A 340 2.50 -11.83 -8.22
C ALA A 340 1.02 -11.55 -8.46
N ASP A 341 0.68 -11.04 -9.65
CA ASP A 341 -0.71 -10.77 -10.02
C ASP A 341 -1.54 -12.03 -9.93
N ILE A 342 -0.99 -13.14 -10.48
CA ILE A 342 -1.58 -14.47 -10.37
C ILE A 342 -0.49 -15.46 -9.97
N VAL A 343 -0.79 -16.26 -8.97
CA VAL A 343 -0.01 -17.44 -8.59
C VAL A 343 -0.84 -18.67 -8.92
N ALA A 344 -0.35 -19.49 -9.85
CA ALA A 344 -0.94 -20.78 -10.10
C ALA A 344 -0.33 -21.80 -9.12
N GLU A 345 -1.12 -22.25 -8.17
CA GLU A 345 -0.75 -23.23 -7.15
C GLU A 345 -1.02 -24.63 -7.66
N LEU A 346 0.02 -25.36 -8.05
CA LEU A 346 -0.10 -26.73 -8.55
C LEU A 346 0.12 -27.73 -7.42
N TYR A 347 -0.91 -28.49 -7.10
CA TYR A 347 -0.92 -29.56 -6.11
C TYR A 347 -0.73 -30.90 -6.81
N ALA A 348 0.31 -31.65 -6.47
CA ALA A 348 0.50 -32.98 -7.03
C ALA A 348 -0.58 -33.94 -6.52
N ARG A 349 -1.30 -34.62 -7.43
CA ARG A 349 -2.29 -35.64 -7.06
C ARG A 349 -1.68 -36.84 -6.40
N ASN A 350 -0.52 -37.25 -6.88
CA ASN A 350 0.25 -38.33 -6.27
C ASN A 350 1.25 -37.77 -5.26
N LYS A 351 0.94 -37.88 -3.98
CA LYS A 351 1.78 -37.37 -2.88
C LYS A 351 3.01 -38.25 -2.58
N ASP A 352 3.00 -39.49 -3.07
CA ASP A 352 4.11 -40.44 -2.80
C ASP A 352 5.32 -40.19 -3.71
N ARG A 353 5.17 -39.41 -4.76
CA ARG A 353 6.23 -39.11 -5.71
C ARG A 353 6.29 -37.59 -5.97
N ALA A 354 7.28 -36.94 -5.38
CA ALA A 354 7.56 -35.54 -5.69
C ALA A 354 7.88 -35.39 -7.19
N PRO A 355 7.32 -34.36 -7.85
CA PRO A 355 7.60 -34.09 -9.26
C PRO A 355 9.08 -33.73 -9.43
N GLY A 356 9.75 -34.42 -10.39
CA GLY A 356 11.17 -34.15 -10.65
C GLY A 356 11.40 -32.77 -11.32
N PRO A 357 12.61 -32.20 -11.17
CA PRO A 357 12.98 -30.91 -11.74
C PRO A 357 12.70 -30.76 -13.23
N GLY A 358 12.94 -31.81 -14.00
CA GLY A 358 12.69 -31.85 -15.45
C GLY A 358 11.20 -31.69 -15.81
N THR A 359 10.29 -32.28 -15.01
CA THR A 359 8.83 -32.14 -15.20
C THR A 359 8.39 -30.71 -14.93
N LEU A 360 8.92 -30.08 -13.87
CA LEU A 360 8.57 -28.71 -13.50
C LEU A 360 9.06 -27.68 -14.52
N ARG A 361 10.29 -27.84 -15.02
CA ARG A 361 10.80 -26.98 -16.13
C ARG A 361 10.01 -27.18 -17.42
N GLY A 362 9.58 -28.42 -17.72
CA GLY A 362 8.72 -28.70 -18.87
C GLY A 362 7.34 -28.00 -18.76
N LEU A 363 6.75 -27.98 -17.56
CA LEU A 363 5.51 -27.25 -17.29
C LEU A 363 5.69 -25.72 -17.44
N GLU A 364 6.77 -25.17 -16.90
CA GLU A 364 7.11 -23.75 -17.03
C GLU A 364 7.19 -23.32 -18.51
N GLN A 365 7.88 -24.10 -19.33
CA GLN A 365 7.99 -23.85 -20.77
C GLN A 365 6.62 -23.97 -21.48
N THR A 366 5.83 -24.96 -21.10
CA THR A 366 4.49 -25.17 -21.69
C THR A 366 3.54 -24.02 -21.34
N PHE A 367 3.57 -23.55 -20.09
CA PHE A 367 2.80 -22.37 -19.68
C PHE A 367 3.25 -21.14 -20.47
N GLY A 368 4.55 -20.86 -20.59
CA GLY A 368 5.06 -19.74 -21.38
C GLY A 368 4.63 -19.79 -22.84
N GLN A 369 4.65 -20.96 -23.49
CA GLN A 369 4.23 -21.12 -24.88
C GLN A 369 2.73 -20.93 -25.09
N LYS A 370 1.89 -21.46 -24.19
CA LYS A 370 0.43 -21.41 -24.33
C LYS A 370 -0.19 -20.07 -23.90
N THR A 371 0.36 -19.46 -22.86
CA THR A 371 -0.15 -18.18 -22.36
C THR A 371 0.47 -16.98 -23.05
N GLY A 372 1.62 -17.17 -23.74
CA GLY A 372 2.43 -16.07 -24.26
C GLY A 372 3.21 -15.30 -23.20
N MET A 373 3.09 -15.71 -21.91
CA MET A 373 3.71 -15.06 -20.77
C MET A 373 4.41 -16.13 -19.93
N PRO A 374 5.75 -16.14 -19.88
CA PRO A 374 6.47 -17.11 -19.06
C PRO A 374 6.25 -16.78 -17.57
N PRO A 375 5.95 -17.80 -16.74
CA PRO A 375 5.94 -17.61 -15.30
C PRO A 375 7.36 -17.35 -14.79
N THR A 376 7.49 -16.76 -13.61
CA THR A 376 8.80 -16.64 -12.95
C THR A 376 9.34 -18.03 -12.68
N GLY A 377 10.62 -18.25 -13.01
CA GLY A 377 11.29 -19.55 -12.89
C GLY A 377 11.28 -20.08 -11.45
N ILE A 378 11.21 -21.40 -11.35
CA ILE A 378 11.32 -22.10 -10.06
C ILE A 378 12.80 -22.27 -9.74
N ALA A 379 13.17 -21.98 -8.51
CA ALA A 379 14.53 -22.16 -8.04
C ALA A 379 14.80 -23.61 -7.64
N PHE A 380 15.88 -24.17 -8.15
CA PHE A 380 16.37 -25.50 -7.80
C PHE A 380 17.73 -25.40 -7.11
N GLU A 381 17.98 -26.31 -6.20
CA GLU A 381 19.25 -26.44 -5.52
C GLU A 381 19.95 -27.75 -5.96
N ASN A 382 21.19 -27.62 -6.42
CA ASN A 382 22.03 -28.77 -6.69
C ASN A 382 22.62 -29.29 -5.39
N GLN A 383 22.37 -30.52 -5.07
CA GLN A 383 22.82 -31.18 -3.85
C GLN A 383 23.77 -32.35 -4.18
N LEU A 384 24.68 -32.63 -3.28
CA LEU A 384 25.47 -33.85 -3.30
C LEU A 384 24.96 -34.79 -2.20
N ASN A 385 24.24 -35.82 -2.61
CA ASN A 385 23.77 -36.84 -1.67
C ASN A 385 24.90 -37.82 -1.34
N LEU A 386 25.30 -37.81 -0.08
CA LEU A 386 26.27 -38.72 0.48
C LEU A 386 25.55 -39.96 1.02
N SER A 387 25.41 -40.99 0.21
CA SER A 387 24.77 -42.23 0.65
C SER A 387 25.79 -43.17 1.31
N ILE A 388 25.44 -43.62 2.50
CA ILE A 388 26.29 -44.47 3.33
C ILE A 388 26.08 -45.93 2.96
N ASN A 389 27.18 -46.66 2.73
CA ASN A 389 27.14 -48.10 2.54
C ASN A 389 27.08 -48.81 3.91
N GLN A 390 25.87 -49.21 4.30
CA GLN A 390 25.61 -49.85 5.61
C GLN A 390 26.34 -51.18 5.76
N GLU A 391 26.48 -51.98 4.68
CA GLU A 391 27.20 -53.27 4.72
C GLU A 391 28.67 -53.09 5.05
N LYS A 392 29.32 -52.08 4.44
CA LYS A 392 30.71 -51.75 4.73
C LYS A 392 30.89 -51.16 6.13
N LEU A 393 29.93 -50.38 6.63
CA LEU A 393 29.95 -49.89 8.03
C LEU A 393 29.95 -51.04 9.03
N LEU A 394 29.09 -52.05 8.80
CA LEU A 394 29.02 -53.25 9.63
C LEU A 394 30.29 -54.11 9.49
N LEU A 395 30.78 -54.28 8.27
CA LEU A 395 31.99 -55.04 8.00
C LEU A 395 33.21 -54.48 8.74
N TYR A 396 33.35 -53.16 8.74
CA TYR A 396 34.49 -52.49 9.39
C TYR A 396 34.20 -52.09 10.84
N GLN A 397 33.02 -52.44 11.38
CA GLN A 397 32.58 -52.16 12.75
C GLN A 397 32.66 -50.65 13.12
N ILE A 398 32.34 -49.78 12.16
CA ILE A 398 32.35 -48.33 12.35
C ILE A 398 30.96 -47.90 12.75
N SER A 399 30.86 -47.11 13.85
CA SER A 399 29.59 -46.57 14.28
C SER A 399 29.13 -45.39 13.40
N TYR A 400 27.82 -45.24 13.25
CA TYR A 400 27.24 -44.13 12.50
C TYR A 400 27.67 -42.76 13.10
N ASN A 401 27.72 -42.64 14.43
CA ASN A 401 28.12 -41.42 15.11
C ASN A 401 29.58 -41.04 14.82
N GLU A 402 30.47 -42.01 14.72
CA GLU A 402 31.87 -41.77 14.39
C GLU A 402 32.01 -41.29 12.95
N LEU A 403 31.34 -41.95 12.01
CA LEU A 403 31.30 -41.52 10.63
C LEU A 403 30.73 -40.08 10.50
N TYR A 404 29.62 -39.79 11.17
CA TYR A 404 29.01 -38.45 11.15
C TYR A 404 29.94 -37.39 11.73
N ARG A 405 30.65 -37.68 12.81
CA ARG A 405 31.63 -36.80 13.42
C ARG A 405 32.77 -36.47 12.44
N VAL A 406 33.31 -37.49 11.81
CA VAL A 406 34.41 -37.30 10.85
C VAL A 406 33.97 -36.53 9.62
N LEU A 407 32.77 -36.80 9.07
CA LEU A 407 32.19 -36.07 7.97
C LEU A 407 31.97 -34.60 8.33
N ARG A 408 31.38 -34.36 9.49
CA ARG A 408 31.13 -32.98 9.97
C ARG A 408 32.44 -32.19 10.10
N THR A 409 33.51 -32.83 10.58
CA THR A 409 34.82 -32.19 10.71
C THR A 409 35.47 -31.93 9.35
N ALA A 410 35.26 -32.83 8.39
CA ALA A 410 35.85 -32.73 7.06
C ALA A 410 35.19 -31.69 6.14
N PHE A 411 33.86 -31.47 6.29
CA PHE A 411 33.08 -30.60 5.39
C PHE A 411 32.57 -29.33 6.01
N LYS A 412 32.74 -29.10 7.31
CA LYS A 412 32.28 -27.88 7.99
C LYS A 412 33.47 -27.00 8.34
N GLU A 413 33.30 -25.68 8.17
CA GLU A 413 34.20 -24.72 8.78
C GLU A 413 34.26 -24.91 10.30
N ASN A 414 35.47 -25.13 10.80
CA ASN A 414 35.71 -25.33 12.22
C ASN A 414 35.98 -23.95 12.89
N SER A 415 34.96 -23.27 13.31
CA SER A 415 35.09 -22.04 14.13
C SER A 415 35.66 -22.41 15.51
N VAL A 416 36.81 -21.84 15.84
CA VAL A 416 37.52 -22.12 17.10
C VAL A 416 37.17 -21.11 18.17
N ALA A 417 37.00 -19.86 17.79
CA ALA A 417 36.71 -18.76 18.68
C ALA A 417 36.04 -17.59 17.95
N MET A 418 35.42 -16.72 18.70
CA MET A 418 34.93 -15.42 18.22
C MET A 418 35.84 -14.32 18.75
N LEU A 419 36.42 -13.55 17.88
CA LEU A 419 37.17 -12.35 18.25
C LEU A 419 36.18 -11.18 18.41
N HIS A 420 36.06 -10.69 19.63
CA HIS A 420 35.26 -9.50 19.91
C HIS A 420 36.12 -8.24 19.71
N SER A 421 35.94 -7.55 18.61
CA SER A 421 36.45 -6.21 18.39
C SER A 421 35.36 -5.19 18.73
N TYR A 422 35.74 -3.96 19.02
CA TYR A 422 34.86 -2.89 19.53
C TYR A 422 33.58 -2.68 18.71
N GLN A 423 33.57 -3.07 17.43
CA GLN A 423 32.45 -2.92 16.51
C GLN A 423 32.12 -4.17 15.67
N GLN A 424 32.89 -5.24 15.79
CA GLN A 424 32.74 -6.42 14.94
C GLN A 424 32.98 -7.70 15.74
N TYR A 425 32.20 -8.73 15.41
CA TYR A 425 32.39 -10.10 15.85
C TYR A 425 33.00 -10.88 14.70
N LEU A 426 34.27 -11.24 14.82
CA LEU A 426 35.00 -11.96 13.77
C LEU A 426 35.18 -13.44 14.19
N PRO A 427 34.61 -14.40 13.45
CA PRO A 427 34.88 -15.81 13.71
C PRO A 427 36.31 -16.17 13.31
N ILE A 428 37.01 -16.83 14.20
CA ILE A 428 38.31 -17.44 13.90
C ILE A 428 38.05 -18.89 13.50
N SER A 429 38.26 -19.20 12.22
CA SER A 429 38.07 -20.55 11.67
C SER A 429 39.39 -21.17 11.26
N ILE A 430 39.52 -22.48 11.46
CA ILE A 430 40.61 -23.25 10.90
C ILE A 430 40.16 -23.68 9.50
N ALA A 431 40.82 -23.12 8.48
CA ALA A 431 40.65 -23.51 7.08
C ALA A 431 41.84 -24.36 6.62
N GLY A 432 41.56 -25.36 5.81
CA GLY A 432 42.60 -26.12 5.08
C GLY A 432 42.73 -25.62 3.66
N ASP A 433 43.60 -26.25 2.88
CA ASP A 433 43.69 -26.00 1.44
C ASP A 433 42.37 -26.36 0.73
N GLU A 434 42.02 -25.63 -0.33
CA GLU A 434 40.84 -25.92 -1.15
C GLU A 434 40.97 -27.32 -1.79
N LYS A 435 40.03 -28.20 -1.46
CA LYS A 435 39.96 -29.56 -1.95
C LYS A 435 38.59 -29.88 -2.53
N THR A 436 38.57 -30.63 -3.60
CA THR A 436 37.30 -31.16 -4.12
C THR A 436 36.70 -32.19 -3.15
N VAL A 437 35.36 -32.35 -3.19
CA VAL A 437 34.65 -33.34 -2.36
C VAL A 437 35.28 -34.76 -2.48
N ASN A 438 35.66 -35.16 -3.70
CA ASN A 438 36.30 -36.43 -3.93
C ASN A 438 37.68 -36.54 -3.28
N GLN A 439 38.48 -35.48 -3.28
CA GLN A 439 39.78 -35.45 -2.60
C GLN A 439 39.60 -35.52 -1.08
N VAL A 440 38.66 -34.77 -0.52
CA VAL A 440 38.34 -34.83 0.91
C VAL A 440 37.93 -36.23 1.32
N LEU A 441 37.06 -36.91 0.56
CA LEU A 441 36.61 -38.26 0.85
C LEU A 441 37.75 -39.32 0.70
N GLN A 442 38.71 -39.05 -0.15
CA GLN A 442 39.86 -39.98 -0.37
C GLN A 442 40.95 -39.79 0.68
N GLU A 443 41.23 -38.59 1.11
CA GLU A 443 42.30 -38.24 2.05
C GLU A 443 41.86 -38.34 3.52
N THR A 444 40.56 -38.17 3.80
CA THR A 444 40.06 -38.29 5.17
C THR A 444 39.91 -39.75 5.55
N LEU A 445 40.64 -40.16 6.57
CA LEU A 445 40.66 -41.53 7.08
C LEU A 445 39.79 -41.64 8.34
N ILE A 446 39.04 -42.73 8.44
CA ILE A 446 38.27 -43.09 9.63
C ILE A 446 38.90 -44.33 10.26
N GLN A 447 39.00 -44.34 11.56
CA GLN A 447 39.58 -45.42 12.34
C GLN A 447 38.56 -46.55 12.56
N THR A 448 38.95 -47.80 12.30
CA THR A 448 38.15 -48.97 12.65
C THR A 448 38.28 -49.29 14.13
N GLN A 449 37.36 -50.09 14.67
CA GLN A 449 37.58 -50.66 16.00
C GLN A 449 38.78 -51.59 16.00
N PRO A 450 39.52 -51.68 17.12
CA PRO A 450 40.64 -52.63 17.24
C PRO A 450 40.18 -54.06 17.01
N ASP A 451 40.89 -54.78 16.21
CA ASP A 451 40.65 -56.24 16.03
C ASP A 451 40.78 -56.91 17.39
N SER A 452 39.75 -57.71 17.76
CA SER A 452 39.69 -58.41 19.04
C SER A 452 40.77 -59.43 19.27
N LYS A 453 41.52 -59.85 18.19
CA LYS A 453 42.60 -60.84 18.25
C LYS A 453 44.01 -60.24 18.20
N THR A 454 44.20 -59.20 17.37
CA THR A 454 45.53 -58.62 17.14
C THR A 454 45.70 -57.24 17.82
N GLY A 455 44.60 -56.58 18.24
CA GLY A 455 44.61 -55.20 18.77
C GLY A 455 44.98 -54.14 17.71
N GLU A 456 45.14 -54.51 16.45
CA GLU A 456 45.48 -53.60 15.36
C GLU A 456 44.30 -52.76 14.96
N VAL A 457 44.59 -51.53 14.64
CA VAL A 457 43.60 -50.52 14.20
C VAL A 457 43.91 -50.19 12.74
N ASN A 458 42.91 -50.32 11.88
CA ASN A 458 43.03 -49.98 10.48
C ASN A 458 42.40 -48.59 10.20
N PHE A 459 42.94 -47.91 9.20
CA PHE A 459 42.44 -46.63 8.73
C PHE A 459 41.87 -46.82 7.33
N ILE A 460 40.61 -46.41 7.15
CA ILE A 460 39.87 -46.56 5.90
C ILE A 460 39.48 -45.19 5.37
N PRO A 461 39.69 -44.88 4.07
CA PRO A 461 39.26 -43.64 3.48
C PRO A 461 37.72 -43.57 3.42
N LEU A 462 37.16 -42.40 3.68
CA LEU A 462 35.70 -42.18 3.66
C LEU A 462 35.05 -42.59 2.33
N ARG A 463 35.77 -42.47 1.23
CA ARG A 463 35.33 -42.90 -0.11
C ARG A 463 34.87 -44.37 -0.17
N GLU A 464 35.45 -45.24 0.67
CA GLU A 464 35.03 -46.64 0.72
C GLU A 464 33.64 -46.82 1.36
N LEU A 465 33.26 -45.91 2.25
CA LEU A 465 32.02 -45.99 3.02
C LEU A 465 30.89 -45.14 2.41
N ILE A 466 31.22 -44.17 1.55
CA ILE A 466 30.30 -43.18 1.06
C ILE A 466 30.28 -43.16 -0.47
N LYS A 467 29.09 -43.18 -1.02
CA LYS A 467 28.83 -42.95 -2.45
C LYS A 467 28.26 -41.54 -2.63
N VAL A 468 28.91 -40.74 -3.46
CA VAL A 468 28.44 -39.41 -3.84
C VAL A 468 27.55 -39.50 -5.07
N THR A 469 26.35 -39.00 -4.98
CA THR A 469 25.42 -38.88 -6.11
C THR A 469 24.92 -37.44 -6.23
N PRO A 470 25.12 -36.80 -7.38
CA PRO A 470 24.52 -35.48 -7.60
C PRO A 470 23.00 -35.63 -7.65
N ALA A 471 22.31 -34.71 -6.99
CA ALA A 471 20.86 -34.60 -7.01
C ALA A 471 20.50 -33.13 -7.20
N GLU A 472 19.34 -32.91 -7.77
CA GLU A 472 18.75 -31.59 -7.90
C GLU A 472 17.36 -31.63 -7.24
N ASP A 473 17.08 -30.69 -6.38
CA ASP A 473 15.80 -30.59 -5.65
C ASP A 473 15.28 -29.16 -5.62
N LEU A 474 14.04 -28.99 -5.20
CA LEU A 474 13.47 -27.66 -5.01
C LEU A 474 14.20 -26.95 -3.87
N LYS A 475 14.59 -25.70 -4.10
CA LYS A 475 15.24 -24.88 -3.08
C LYS A 475 14.32 -24.54 -1.90
N SER A 476 13.02 -24.37 -2.17
CA SER A 476 12.01 -24.06 -1.15
C SER A 476 10.76 -24.89 -1.35
N ILE A 477 10.15 -25.29 -0.24
CA ILE A 477 8.86 -25.97 -0.20
C ILE A 477 7.81 -24.94 0.19
N THR A 478 6.82 -24.72 -0.68
CA THR A 478 5.70 -23.83 -0.42
C THR A 478 4.48 -24.63 0.00
N ALA A 479 3.81 -24.20 1.07
CA ALA A 479 2.63 -24.87 1.56
C ALA A 479 1.50 -23.88 1.83
N GLY A 480 0.27 -24.27 1.53
CA GLY A 480 -0.95 -23.51 1.74
C GLY A 480 -2.00 -24.31 2.49
N ARG A 481 -3.26 -23.85 2.44
CA ARG A 481 -4.39 -24.53 3.12
C ARG A 481 -4.63 -25.97 2.64
N ASN A 482 -4.30 -26.26 1.39
CA ASN A 482 -4.54 -27.55 0.76
C ASN A 482 -3.30 -28.47 0.79
N GLY A 483 -2.22 -28.06 1.45
CA GLY A 483 -0.95 -28.79 1.55
C GLY A 483 0.17 -28.13 0.76
N GLU A 484 1.18 -28.93 0.40
CA GLU A 484 2.34 -28.47 -0.38
C GLU A 484 1.95 -28.24 -1.85
N TYR A 485 2.46 -27.16 -2.44
CA TYR A 485 2.19 -26.80 -3.83
C TYR A 485 3.42 -26.17 -4.52
N ILE A 486 3.43 -26.22 -5.83
CA ILE A 486 4.42 -25.57 -6.68
C ILE A 486 3.85 -24.23 -7.16
N PRO A 487 4.45 -23.07 -6.79
CA PRO A 487 3.96 -21.76 -7.19
C PRO A 487 4.54 -21.33 -8.55
N TYR A 488 3.70 -21.19 -9.57
CA TYR A 488 4.05 -20.50 -10.81
C TYR A 488 3.49 -19.07 -10.76
N LYS A 489 4.39 -18.09 -10.70
CA LYS A 489 4.05 -16.68 -10.51
C LYS A 489 4.02 -15.96 -11.84
N PHE A 490 2.96 -15.20 -12.09
CA PHE A 490 2.78 -14.38 -13.28
C PHE A 490 2.67 -12.91 -12.86
N TYR A 491 3.42 -12.03 -13.51
CA TYR A 491 3.48 -10.60 -13.27
C TYR A 491 3.11 -9.85 -14.56
N GLY A 492 2.49 -8.67 -14.43
CA GLY A 492 2.08 -7.85 -15.58
C GLY A 492 0.93 -8.46 -16.38
N VAL A 493 -0.04 -9.08 -15.69
CA VAL A 493 -1.15 -9.81 -16.33
C VAL A 493 -2.25 -8.86 -16.77
N GLU A 494 -2.39 -8.59 -18.08
CA GLU A 494 -3.47 -7.75 -18.62
C GLU A 494 -4.86 -8.38 -18.49
N ASN A 495 -4.96 -9.70 -18.69
CA ASN A 495 -6.24 -10.41 -18.61
C ASN A 495 -6.14 -11.67 -17.74
N ALA A 496 -6.46 -11.50 -16.47
CA ALA A 496 -6.36 -12.54 -15.45
C ALA A 496 -7.25 -13.77 -15.72
N GLU A 497 -8.50 -13.57 -16.16
CA GLU A 497 -9.45 -14.64 -16.40
C GLU A 497 -9.01 -15.54 -17.56
N LYS A 498 -8.51 -14.93 -18.65
CA LYS A 498 -8.00 -15.65 -19.81
C LYS A 498 -6.76 -16.47 -19.42
N LEU A 499 -5.83 -15.86 -18.69
CA LEU A 499 -4.63 -16.56 -18.21
C LEU A 499 -4.99 -17.76 -17.34
N MET A 500 -5.85 -17.57 -16.33
CA MET A 500 -6.29 -18.65 -15.44
C MET A 500 -6.95 -19.81 -16.21
N THR A 501 -7.77 -19.50 -17.21
CA THR A 501 -8.41 -20.53 -18.06
C THR A 501 -7.36 -21.32 -18.83
N GLN A 502 -6.40 -20.65 -19.47
CA GLN A 502 -5.34 -21.30 -20.24
C GLN A 502 -4.43 -22.16 -19.36
N VAL A 503 -4.05 -21.67 -18.17
CA VAL A 503 -3.23 -22.41 -17.22
C VAL A 503 -3.99 -23.63 -16.70
N LYS A 504 -5.30 -23.50 -16.41
CA LYS A 504 -6.14 -24.62 -15.97
C LYS A 504 -6.31 -25.68 -17.04
N GLU A 505 -6.53 -25.30 -18.29
CA GLU A 505 -6.60 -26.24 -19.42
C GLU A 505 -5.29 -26.99 -19.59
N THR A 506 -4.17 -26.26 -19.56
CA THR A 506 -2.83 -26.86 -19.71
C THR A 506 -2.51 -27.84 -18.59
N SER A 507 -2.84 -27.52 -17.34
CA SER A 507 -2.60 -28.42 -16.20
C SER A 507 -3.49 -29.67 -16.25
N SER A 508 -4.74 -29.54 -16.76
CA SER A 508 -5.66 -30.68 -16.91
C SER A 508 -5.23 -31.63 -18.03
N GLU A 509 -4.57 -31.16 -19.08
CA GLU A 509 -4.02 -32.02 -20.14
C GLU A 509 -2.88 -32.91 -19.63
N THR A 510 -2.10 -32.44 -18.67
CA THR A 510 -1.03 -33.24 -18.06
C THR A 510 -1.54 -34.25 -17.03
N GLY A 511 -2.78 -34.12 -16.56
CA GLY A 511 -3.52 -35.10 -15.76
C GLY A 511 -3.08 -35.31 -14.31
N ASP A 512 -1.91 -34.82 -13.92
CA ASP A 512 -1.26 -35.14 -12.63
C ASP A 512 -1.44 -34.04 -11.57
N TRP A 513 -2.16 -32.94 -11.89
CA TRP A 513 -2.21 -31.75 -11.07
C TRP A 513 -3.62 -31.31 -10.73
N ASP A 514 -3.83 -30.94 -9.48
CA ASP A 514 -4.93 -30.09 -9.06
C ASP A 514 -4.43 -28.64 -8.97
N ILE A 515 -5.22 -27.69 -9.43
CA ILE A 515 -4.83 -26.29 -9.50
C ILE A 515 -5.74 -25.41 -8.66
N ALA A 516 -5.14 -24.50 -7.92
CA ALA A 516 -5.77 -23.34 -7.31
C ALA A 516 -5.08 -22.07 -7.75
N PHE A 517 -5.74 -20.95 -7.59
CA PHE A 517 -5.19 -19.65 -7.94
C PHE A 517 -5.22 -18.73 -6.73
N SER A 518 -4.15 -17.98 -6.54
CA SER A 518 -4.03 -16.89 -5.57
C SER A 518 -3.27 -15.72 -6.20
N GLY A 519 -3.00 -14.69 -5.45
CA GLY A 519 -2.27 -13.52 -5.92
C GLY A 519 -3.02 -12.21 -5.69
N SER A 520 -2.36 -11.09 -6.07
CA SER A 520 -2.87 -9.75 -5.83
C SER A 520 -4.19 -9.46 -6.53
N PHE A 521 -4.47 -10.11 -7.67
CA PHE A 521 -5.74 -9.99 -8.39
C PHE A 521 -6.96 -10.30 -7.49
N PHE A 522 -6.92 -11.39 -6.74
CA PHE A 522 -8.04 -11.79 -5.87
C PHE A 522 -8.19 -10.89 -4.65
N SER A 523 -7.07 -10.46 -4.06
CA SER A 523 -7.12 -9.52 -2.93
C SER A 523 -7.62 -8.15 -3.35
N ASN A 524 -7.29 -7.68 -4.56
CA ASN A 524 -7.78 -6.44 -5.14
C ASN A 524 -9.29 -6.50 -5.40
N GLN A 525 -9.76 -7.58 -6.01
CA GLN A 525 -11.19 -7.77 -6.28
C GLN A 525 -12.00 -7.80 -4.97
N LYS A 526 -11.55 -8.58 -3.98
CA LYS A 526 -12.21 -8.63 -2.67
C LYS A 526 -12.27 -7.26 -1.99
N MET A 527 -11.19 -6.49 -2.05
CA MET A 527 -11.13 -5.15 -1.48
C MET A 527 -12.13 -4.20 -2.16
N LEU A 528 -12.23 -4.25 -3.49
CA LEU A 528 -13.21 -3.43 -4.24
C LEU A 528 -14.65 -3.81 -3.91
N ASP A 529 -14.94 -5.11 -3.77
CA ASP A 529 -16.27 -5.58 -3.35
C ASP A 529 -16.63 -5.06 -1.94
N GLU A 530 -15.67 -5.08 -1.00
CA GLU A 530 -15.86 -4.51 0.34
C GLU A 530 -16.15 -2.99 0.27
N LEU A 531 -15.43 -2.24 -0.59
CA LEU A 531 -15.65 -0.80 -0.77
C LEU A 531 -17.03 -0.49 -1.38
N VAL A 532 -17.52 -1.29 -2.31
CA VAL A 532 -18.87 -1.14 -2.87
C VAL A 532 -19.93 -1.36 -1.79
N VAL A 533 -19.76 -2.37 -0.94
CA VAL A 533 -20.66 -2.62 0.19
C VAL A 533 -20.65 -1.46 1.17
N ILE A 534 -19.46 -0.92 1.49
CA ILE A 534 -19.29 0.24 2.36
C ILE A 534 -19.99 1.47 1.79
N LEU A 535 -19.82 1.74 0.48
CA LEU A 535 -20.50 2.84 -0.19
C LEU A 535 -22.01 2.71 -0.06
N PHE A 536 -22.56 1.50 -0.30
CA PHE A 536 -23.98 1.26 -0.18
C PHE A 536 -24.49 1.49 1.25
N ILE A 537 -23.79 0.99 2.27
CA ILE A 537 -24.12 1.21 3.68
C ILE A 537 -24.06 2.71 4.03
N SER A 538 -23.04 3.41 3.54
CA SER A 538 -22.89 4.87 3.75
C SER A 538 -24.07 5.64 3.15
N LEU A 539 -24.44 5.32 1.91
CA LEU A 539 -25.60 5.94 1.25
C LEU A 539 -26.90 5.69 2.01
N LEU A 540 -27.08 4.47 2.51
CA LEU A 540 -28.26 4.10 3.29
C LEU A 540 -28.31 4.83 4.63
N LEU A 541 -27.19 4.95 5.34
CA LEU A 541 -27.10 5.74 6.58
C LEU A 541 -27.40 7.22 6.31
N MET A 542 -26.79 7.81 5.27
CA MET A 542 -27.08 9.18 4.86
C MET A 542 -28.56 9.40 4.56
N TYR A 543 -29.18 8.47 3.81
CA TYR A 543 -30.60 8.54 3.51
C TYR A 543 -31.47 8.59 4.77
N PHE A 544 -31.18 7.74 5.77
CA PHE A 544 -31.97 7.75 7.01
C PHE A 544 -31.74 8.99 7.85
N ILE A 545 -30.51 9.53 7.91
CA ILE A 545 -30.21 10.77 8.62
C ILE A 545 -30.98 11.93 7.97
N LEU A 546 -30.95 12.04 6.65
CA LEU A 546 -31.67 13.08 5.92
C LEU A 546 -33.19 12.91 6.03
N ALA A 547 -33.70 11.66 6.01
CA ALA A 547 -35.13 11.40 6.18
C ALA A 547 -35.62 11.82 7.56
N ALA A 548 -34.81 11.63 8.60
CA ALA A 548 -35.10 12.09 9.95
C ALA A 548 -35.08 13.61 10.07
N GLN A 549 -34.16 14.29 9.36
CA GLN A 549 -34.05 15.74 9.37
C GLN A 549 -35.22 16.44 8.65
N PHE A 550 -35.50 15.98 7.42
CA PHE A 550 -36.52 16.64 6.59
C PHE A 550 -37.93 16.12 6.88
N GLU A 551 -38.09 15.18 7.80
CA GLU A 551 -39.38 14.52 8.11
C GLU A 551 -40.08 13.99 6.83
N SER A 552 -39.31 13.62 5.82
CA SER A 552 -39.78 13.24 4.49
C SER A 552 -38.90 12.12 3.91
N PHE A 553 -39.51 11.15 3.25
CA PHE A 553 -38.79 10.09 2.53
C PHE A 553 -38.43 10.47 1.08
N MET A 554 -39.06 11.52 0.51
CA MET A 554 -38.80 11.93 -0.86
C MET A 554 -37.67 12.95 -0.98
N GLN A 555 -37.55 13.89 -0.04
CA GLN A 555 -36.53 14.93 -0.08
C GLN A 555 -35.08 14.37 -0.04
N PRO A 556 -34.75 13.37 0.79
CA PRO A 556 -33.44 12.74 0.75
C PRO A 556 -33.08 12.13 -0.60
N LEU A 557 -34.06 11.55 -1.32
CA LEU A 557 -33.81 11.00 -2.65
C LEU A 557 -33.39 12.09 -3.65
N LEU A 558 -33.96 13.28 -3.56
CA LEU A 558 -33.56 14.41 -4.40
C LEU A 558 -32.12 14.85 -4.12
N VAL A 559 -31.75 14.92 -2.84
CA VAL A 559 -30.37 15.26 -2.43
C VAL A 559 -29.38 14.19 -2.91
N LEU A 560 -29.71 12.90 -2.72
CA LEU A 560 -28.83 11.80 -3.11
C LEU A 560 -28.68 11.64 -4.63
N MET A 561 -29.58 12.22 -5.44
CA MET A 561 -29.42 12.22 -6.90
C MET A 561 -28.22 13.04 -7.39
N GLU A 562 -27.63 13.88 -6.56
CA GLU A 562 -26.41 14.62 -6.88
C GLU A 562 -25.17 13.70 -6.92
N ILE A 563 -25.11 12.68 -6.05
CA ILE A 563 -23.97 11.76 -5.94
C ILE A 563 -23.59 11.09 -7.27
N PRO A 564 -24.51 10.48 -8.03
CA PRO A 564 -24.17 9.89 -9.33
C PRO A 564 -23.55 10.86 -10.32
N ILE A 565 -23.92 12.13 -10.28
CA ILE A 565 -23.38 13.15 -11.17
C ILE A 565 -21.91 13.39 -10.83
N ASP A 566 -21.59 13.57 -9.54
CA ASP A 566 -20.26 13.87 -9.07
C ASP A 566 -19.32 12.67 -9.23
N VAL A 567 -19.80 11.46 -8.88
CA VAL A 567 -19.05 10.23 -9.07
C VAL A 567 -18.77 9.97 -10.56
N ALA A 568 -19.77 10.18 -11.46
CA ALA A 568 -19.57 10.04 -12.89
C ALA A 568 -18.48 11.00 -13.40
N PHE A 569 -18.55 12.27 -12.98
CA PHE A 569 -17.58 13.28 -13.37
C PHE A 569 -16.17 12.96 -12.86
N ALA A 570 -16.06 12.53 -11.60
CA ALA A 570 -14.80 12.12 -11.00
C ALA A 570 -14.19 10.90 -11.72
N LEU A 571 -15.00 9.89 -12.04
CA LEU A 571 -14.53 8.72 -12.81
C LEU A 571 -14.09 9.11 -14.23
N VAL A 572 -14.83 9.98 -14.91
CA VAL A 572 -14.43 10.51 -16.23
C VAL A 572 -13.10 11.24 -16.14
N LEU A 573 -12.89 12.07 -15.13
CA LEU A 573 -11.61 12.77 -14.93
C LEU A 573 -10.46 11.80 -14.63
N LEU A 574 -10.67 10.80 -13.80
CA LEU A 574 -9.67 9.74 -13.55
C LEU A 574 -9.26 9.07 -14.85
N TRP A 575 -10.22 8.69 -15.69
CA TRP A 575 -9.96 8.07 -16.98
C TRP A 575 -9.22 8.99 -17.95
N VAL A 576 -9.66 10.25 -18.09
CA VAL A 576 -9.02 11.25 -18.97
C VAL A 576 -7.58 11.54 -18.54
N CYS A 577 -7.32 11.56 -17.23
CA CYS A 577 -5.97 11.76 -16.69
C CYS A 577 -5.08 10.51 -16.75
N GLY A 578 -5.61 9.37 -17.21
CA GLY A 578 -4.86 8.10 -17.28
C GLY A 578 -4.60 7.46 -15.90
N HIS A 579 -5.41 7.80 -14.90
CA HIS A 579 -5.30 7.20 -13.57
C HIS A 579 -6.22 5.98 -13.42
N THR A 580 -5.80 5.06 -12.55
CA THR A 580 -6.52 3.83 -12.23
C THR A 580 -7.47 4.00 -11.03
N LEU A 581 -8.49 3.14 -10.96
CA LEU A 581 -9.34 3.06 -9.78
C LEU A 581 -8.65 2.18 -8.73
N ASN A 582 -8.00 2.82 -7.77
CA ASN A 582 -7.28 2.18 -6.68
C ASN A 582 -7.94 2.47 -5.32
N LEU A 583 -7.40 1.86 -4.26
CA LEU A 583 -7.93 2.04 -2.90
C LEU A 583 -8.06 3.52 -2.51
N MET A 584 -7.06 4.34 -2.82
CA MET A 584 -7.04 5.76 -2.45
C MET A 584 -8.08 6.56 -3.23
N SER A 585 -8.18 6.35 -4.55
CA SER A 585 -9.19 7.02 -5.39
C SER A 585 -10.61 6.59 -5.02
N ALA A 586 -10.84 5.31 -4.70
CA ALA A 586 -12.14 4.81 -4.28
C ALA A 586 -12.60 5.42 -2.95
N ILE A 587 -11.70 5.54 -1.96
CA ILE A 587 -12.00 6.21 -0.70
C ILE A 587 -12.22 7.70 -0.93
N GLY A 588 -11.42 8.35 -1.78
CA GLY A 588 -11.66 9.73 -2.19
C GLY A 588 -13.06 9.94 -2.76
N LEU A 589 -13.54 9.02 -3.61
CA LEU A 589 -14.92 9.04 -4.13
C LEU A 589 -15.97 8.91 -3.01
N ILE A 590 -15.77 7.97 -2.07
CA ILE A 590 -16.67 7.77 -0.93
C ILE A 590 -16.74 9.05 -0.08
N VAL A 591 -15.59 9.65 0.23
CA VAL A 591 -15.50 10.89 1.01
C VAL A 591 -16.18 12.06 0.28
N THR A 592 -15.97 12.17 -1.03
CA THR A 592 -16.59 13.21 -1.86
C THR A 592 -18.12 13.11 -1.79
N CYS A 593 -18.69 11.90 -1.82
CA CYS A 593 -20.13 11.72 -1.62
C CYS A 593 -20.66 12.35 -0.32
N GLY A 594 -19.89 12.28 0.77
CA GLY A 594 -20.27 12.89 2.04
C GLY A 594 -20.16 14.42 2.07
N ILE A 595 -19.15 14.96 1.37
CA ILE A 595 -18.89 16.42 1.35
C ILE A 595 -19.90 17.14 0.46
N VAL A 596 -20.18 16.61 -0.72
CA VAL A 596 -21.06 17.25 -1.71
C VAL A 596 -22.47 17.44 -1.18
N ILE A 597 -23.01 16.46 -0.47
CA ILE A 597 -24.36 16.52 0.12
C ILE A 597 -24.52 17.68 1.10
N ASN A 598 -23.43 18.12 1.74
CA ASN A 598 -23.46 19.20 2.72
C ASN A 598 -24.10 20.50 2.17
N ASP A 599 -23.69 20.91 0.98
CA ASP A 599 -24.22 22.11 0.31
C ASP A 599 -25.69 21.95 -0.07
N SER A 600 -26.09 20.75 -0.52
CA SER A 600 -27.47 20.47 -0.92
C SER A 600 -28.44 20.43 0.26
N ILE A 601 -27.97 19.98 1.44
CA ILE A 601 -28.76 20.03 2.68
C ILE A 601 -29.12 21.48 3.02
N LEU A 602 -28.13 22.36 3.04
CA LEU A 602 -28.32 23.79 3.38
C LEU A 602 -29.24 24.47 2.38
N LYS A 603 -29.08 24.19 1.08
CA LYS A 603 -29.95 24.78 0.03
C LYS A 603 -31.39 24.29 0.18
N LEU A 604 -31.58 23.00 0.43
CA LEU A 604 -32.93 22.43 0.57
C LEU A 604 -33.62 22.92 1.84
N ASP A 605 -32.88 23.06 2.94
CA ASP A 605 -33.40 23.62 4.18
C ASP A 605 -33.85 25.07 3.98
N ALA A 606 -33.03 25.91 3.35
CA ALA A 606 -33.39 27.30 3.00
C ALA A 606 -34.56 27.43 2.00
N ILE A 607 -34.84 26.38 1.18
CA ILE A 607 -36.00 26.38 0.28
C ILE A 607 -37.27 25.98 1.04
N ASN A 608 -37.14 25.13 2.06
CA ASN A 608 -38.29 24.68 2.87
C ASN A 608 -38.76 25.73 3.90
N GLU A 609 -37.87 26.64 4.35
CA GLU A 609 -38.20 27.83 5.16
C GLU A 609 -38.85 28.92 4.29
#